data_c977178c24a96a47ea66b77b7867fc7b
#
_entry.id   c977178c24a96a47ea66b77b7867fc7b
#
_cell.length_a   1.000
_cell.length_b   1.000
_cell.length_c   1.000
_cell.angle_alpha   90.00
_cell.angle_beta   90.00
_cell.angle_gamma   90.00
#
_symmetry.space_group_name_H-M   'P 1'
#
loop_
_entity.id
_entity.type
_entity.pdbx_description
1 polymer ?
#
loop_
_entity_poly.entity_id
_entity_poly.type
_entity_poly.pdbx_seq_one_letter_code
_entity_poly.pdbx_strand_id
1 'polypeptide(L)'
;MALFATLACLTTGAIPAEAGTGGASATESDGTATGGQGFVFSSPMRPAGATWYGPGLYGNHTACGQTLRPNTIGVAHRTLPCGTTLKIAYHGHSLVTQVIDRGPYTAGNDFDLTNGARQALDFEGVGTVHYAVAVGRRNGSG
;
A
#
# COMPACT_ATOMS: atom_id res chain seq x y z
N MET A 1 55.40 6.85 51.38
CA MET A 1 56.17 5.64 51.06
C MET A 1 55.52 4.90 49.92
N ALA A 2 56.36 4.71 48.90
CA ALA A 2 56.20 3.78 47.74
C ALA A 2 54.94 4.01 46.85
N LEU A 3 54.95 4.69 45.74
CA LEU A 3 55.60 4.46 44.44
C LEU A 3 55.51 3.03 43.93
N PHE A 4 54.66 2.82 42.93
CA PHE A 4 54.99 1.96 41.78
C PHE A 4 54.15 2.40 40.57
N ALA A 5 54.87 2.88 39.58
CA ALA A 5 54.44 3.10 38.22
C ALA A 5 54.64 1.81 37.42
N THR A 6 53.76 1.51 36.50
CA THR A 6 54.03 0.73 35.30
C THR A 6 52.94 1.10 34.29
N LEU A 7 53.26 1.78 33.30
CA LEU A 7 53.84 1.51 32.01
C LEU A 7 52.77 1.06 30.99
N ALA A 8 52.63 1.92 30.04
CA ALA A 8 51.97 1.88 28.76
C ALA A 8 51.91 0.54 28.04
N CYS A 9 50.82 0.35 27.33
CA CYS A 9 50.87 -0.26 26.01
C CYS A 9 49.87 0.45 25.09
N LEU A 10 50.45 1.32 24.25
CA LEU A 10 49.82 1.82 23.06
C LEU A 10 49.75 0.66 22.05
N THR A 11 48.56 0.30 21.66
CA THR A 11 48.36 -0.40 20.38
C THR A 11 47.45 0.48 19.54
N THR A 12 48.09 1.18 18.66
CA THR A 12 47.50 1.82 17.47
C THR A 12 46.95 0.76 16.58
N GLY A 13 45.64 0.55 16.65
CA GLY A 13 44.91 -0.19 15.64
C GLY A 13 44.22 0.79 14.70
N ALA A 14 44.86 1.06 13.58
CA ALA A 14 44.20 1.76 12.50
C ALA A 14 43.07 0.92 11.93
N ILE A 15 41.85 1.41 12.04
CA ILE A 15 40.70 0.86 11.35
C ILE A 15 40.65 1.53 9.98
N PRO A 16 40.70 0.84 8.87
CA PRO A 16 40.44 1.45 7.58
C PRO A 16 38.96 1.81 7.51
N ALA A 17 38.68 3.08 7.26
CA ALA A 17 37.36 3.52 6.90
C ALA A 17 37.01 2.97 5.51
N GLU A 18 36.22 1.94 5.47
CA GLU A 18 35.53 1.57 4.25
C GLU A 18 34.37 2.50 4.05
N ALA A 19 34.53 3.44 3.13
CA ALA A 19 33.44 4.19 2.55
C ALA A 19 32.60 3.21 1.71
N GLY A 20 31.64 2.57 2.35
CA GLY A 20 30.62 1.83 1.66
C GLY A 20 29.68 2.82 0.99
N THR A 21 29.86 3.07 -0.28
CA THR A 21 28.86 3.66 -1.15
C THR A 21 27.77 2.62 -1.33
N GLY A 22 26.93 2.46 -0.32
CA GLY A 22 25.71 1.69 -0.40
C GLY A 22 24.69 2.50 -1.17
N GLY A 23 24.60 2.33 -2.47
CA GLY A 23 23.43 2.71 -3.22
C GLY A 23 22.24 1.92 -2.64
N ALA A 24 21.37 2.57 -1.92
CA ALA A 24 20.10 2.00 -1.54
C ALA A 24 19.23 1.87 -2.78
N SER A 25 19.39 0.76 -3.49
CA SER A 25 18.32 0.27 -4.34
C SER A 25 17.20 -0.12 -3.40
N ALA A 26 16.19 0.71 -3.30
CA ALA A 26 14.91 0.29 -2.77
C ALA A 26 14.39 -0.80 -3.71
N THR A 27 14.75 -2.04 -3.41
CA THR A 27 14.05 -3.18 -3.96
C THR A 27 12.69 -3.17 -3.29
N GLU A 28 11.69 -2.63 -3.99
CA GLU A 28 10.32 -2.92 -3.66
C GLU A 28 10.20 -4.43 -3.67
N SER A 29 10.09 -5.01 -2.49
CA SER A 29 9.70 -6.40 -2.34
C SER A 29 8.28 -6.49 -2.88
N ASP A 30 8.17 -6.78 -4.16
CA ASP A 30 6.97 -7.30 -4.76
C ASP A 30 6.66 -8.60 -4.04
N GLY A 31 5.71 -8.51 -3.11
CA GLY A 31 5.17 -9.68 -2.44
C GLY A 31 4.55 -10.58 -3.48
N THR A 32 5.34 -11.52 -3.96
CA THR A 32 4.92 -12.56 -4.90
C THR A 32 3.80 -13.37 -4.27
N ALA A 33 2.57 -12.96 -4.47
CA ALA A 33 1.44 -13.85 -4.31
C ALA A 33 1.52 -14.85 -5.45
N THR A 34 1.75 -16.09 -5.08
CA THR A 34 1.80 -17.29 -5.89
C THR A 34 0.73 -17.30 -6.99
N GLY A 35 1.16 -17.32 -8.25
CA GLY A 35 0.35 -17.84 -9.36
C GLY A 35 -0.70 -16.89 -9.94
N GLY A 36 -0.44 -15.61 -10.10
CA GLY A 36 -1.35 -14.70 -10.78
C GLY A 36 -0.61 -13.76 -11.71
N GLN A 37 -1.10 -13.61 -12.92
CA GLN A 37 -0.64 -12.63 -13.89
C GLN A 37 -0.58 -11.24 -13.22
N GLY A 38 0.60 -10.67 -13.06
CA GLY A 38 0.80 -9.38 -12.42
C GLY A 38 0.10 -8.26 -13.21
N PHE A 39 -0.54 -7.34 -12.52
CA PHE A 39 -1.10 -6.15 -13.16
C PHE A 39 0.00 -5.13 -13.43
N VAL A 40 -0.12 -4.42 -14.55
CA VAL A 40 0.64 -3.20 -14.83
C VAL A 40 -0.25 -2.02 -14.48
N PHE A 41 0.24 -1.13 -13.67
CA PHE A 41 -0.52 0.04 -13.19
C PHE A 41 -0.03 1.31 -13.86
N SER A 42 -0.92 2.28 -13.99
CA SER A 42 -0.58 3.62 -14.46
C SER A 42 0.42 4.29 -13.50
N SER A 43 1.37 5.03 -14.05
CA SER A 43 2.39 5.76 -13.28
C SER A 43 2.43 7.22 -13.75
N PRO A 44 2.66 8.18 -12.83
CA PRO A 44 2.71 8.02 -11.38
C PRO A 44 1.36 7.74 -10.73
N MET A 45 1.35 7.26 -9.49
CA MET A 45 0.12 7.18 -8.69
C MET A 45 -0.43 8.58 -8.42
N ARG A 46 -1.75 8.73 -8.39
CA ARG A 46 -2.43 10.01 -8.18
C ARG A 46 -2.97 10.10 -6.76
N PRO A 47 -2.92 11.28 -6.12
CA PRO A 47 -3.62 11.50 -4.87
C PRO A 47 -5.13 11.58 -5.09
N ALA A 48 -5.91 11.10 -4.12
CA ALA A 48 -7.36 11.17 -4.09
C ALA A 48 -7.89 11.17 -2.66
N GLY A 49 -8.94 11.92 -2.41
CA GLY A 49 -9.65 11.87 -1.14
C GLY A 49 -10.37 10.53 -0.97
N ALA A 50 -10.31 9.98 0.24
CA ALA A 50 -10.96 8.72 0.56
C ALA A 50 -11.68 8.78 1.90
N THR A 51 -12.78 8.03 1.97
CA THR A 51 -13.55 7.70 3.16
C THR A 51 -13.71 6.18 3.24
N TRP A 52 -14.53 5.68 4.14
CA TRP A 52 -14.86 4.26 4.21
C TRP A 52 -16.32 4.04 4.63
N TYR A 53 -16.86 2.89 4.30
CA TYR A 53 -18.23 2.50 4.60
C TYR A 53 -18.31 1.01 4.98
N GLY A 54 -19.44 0.61 5.53
CA GLY A 54 -19.70 -0.79 5.85
C GLY A 54 -20.72 -1.00 6.95
N PRO A 55 -20.49 -0.54 8.19
CA PRO A 55 -21.44 -0.74 9.29
C PRO A 55 -22.85 -0.27 8.92
N GLY A 56 -23.84 -1.12 9.18
CA GLY A 56 -25.24 -0.85 8.81
C GLY A 56 -25.62 -1.22 7.38
N LEU A 57 -24.66 -1.58 6.51
CA LEU A 57 -24.91 -1.94 5.12
C LEU A 57 -24.61 -3.40 4.81
N TYR A 58 -24.07 -4.15 5.77
CA TYR A 58 -23.73 -5.55 5.56
C TYR A 58 -24.96 -6.41 5.21
N GLY A 59 -24.78 -7.31 4.25
CA GLY A 59 -25.85 -8.14 3.70
C GLY A 59 -26.52 -7.54 2.48
N ASN A 60 -26.38 -6.23 2.22
CA ASN A 60 -26.90 -5.58 1.02
C ASN A 60 -26.00 -5.86 -0.19
N HIS A 61 -26.57 -5.75 -1.37
CA HIS A 61 -25.81 -5.76 -2.61
C HIS A 61 -25.20 -4.41 -2.88
N THR A 62 -23.94 -4.40 -3.31
CA THR A 62 -23.29 -3.22 -3.87
C THR A 62 -23.86 -2.89 -5.25
N ALA A 63 -23.60 -1.71 -5.78
CA ALA A 63 -24.05 -1.33 -7.12
C ALA A 63 -23.49 -2.24 -8.23
N CYS A 64 -22.37 -2.91 -7.98
CA CYS A 64 -21.78 -3.88 -8.92
C CYS A 64 -22.22 -5.32 -8.67
N GLY A 65 -23.16 -5.57 -7.74
CA GLY A 65 -23.82 -6.86 -7.53
C GLY A 65 -23.21 -7.77 -6.46
N GLN A 66 -22.10 -7.38 -5.83
CA GLN A 66 -21.52 -8.17 -4.73
C GLN A 66 -22.32 -7.96 -3.44
N THR A 67 -22.42 -9.00 -2.62
CA THR A 67 -22.94 -8.84 -1.25
C THR A 67 -21.87 -8.24 -0.35
N LEU A 68 -22.17 -7.11 0.27
CA LEU A 68 -21.26 -6.46 1.20
C LEU A 68 -21.20 -7.23 2.52
N ARG A 69 -19.98 -7.56 2.93
CA ARG A 69 -19.67 -8.24 4.20
C ARG A 69 -18.58 -7.49 4.95
N PRO A 70 -18.40 -7.71 6.26
CA PRO A 70 -17.37 -7.04 7.05
C PRO A 70 -15.94 -7.19 6.49
N ASN A 71 -15.65 -8.33 5.86
CA ASN A 71 -14.36 -8.66 5.26
C ASN A 71 -14.30 -8.46 3.73
N THR A 72 -15.35 -7.92 3.12
CA THR A 72 -15.32 -7.61 1.68
C THR A 72 -14.25 -6.57 1.40
N ILE A 73 -13.36 -6.87 0.45
CA ILE A 73 -12.32 -5.96 -0.02
C ILE A 73 -12.74 -5.37 -1.36
N GLY A 74 -12.90 -4.08 -1.40
CA GLY A 74 -13.32 -3.34 -2.58
C GLY A 74 -13.40 -1.86 -2.30
N VAL A 75 -13.72 -1.11 -3.34
CA VAL A 75 -13.92 0.35 -3.24
C VAL A 75 -15.16 0.76 -4.01
N ALA A 76 -15.79 1.85 -3.56
CA ALA A 76 -16.75 2.59 -4.35
C ALA A 76 -16.05 3.73 -5.10
N HIS A 77 -16.47 3.98 -6.32
CA HIS A 77 -16.07 5.13 -7.13
C HIS A 77 -17.24 5.57 -8.03
N ARG A 78 -17.35 6.90 -8.24
CA ARG A 78 -18.51 7.45 -8.96
C ARG A 78 -18.62 7.00 -10.42
N THR A 79 -17.50 6.95 -11.14
CA THR A 79 -17.48 6.82 -12.60
C THR A 79 -16.64 5.67 -13.13
N LEU A 80 -15.64 5.20 -12.42
CA LEU A 80 -14.85 4.05 -12.87
C LEU A 80 -15.77 2.82 -13.04
N PRO A 81 -15.64 2.05 -14.14
CA PRO A 81 -16.45 0.86 -14.35
C PRO A 81 -16.36 -0.14 -13.21
N CYS A 82 -17.43 -0.87 -12.95
CA CYS A 82 -17.41 -2.02 -12.05
C CYS A 82 -16.33 -3.02 -12.47
N GLY A 83 -15.59 -3.55 -11.50
CA GLY A 83 -14.49 -4.48 -11.77
C GLY A 83 -13.18 -3.83 -12.21
N THR A 84 -13.11 -2.49 -12.33
CA THR A 84 -11.84 -1.80 -12.58
C THR A 84 -10.85 -2.14 -11.48
N THR A 85 -9.71 -2.72 -11.85
CA THR A 85 -8.64 -3.06 -10.91
C THR A 85 -7.79 -1.83 -10.61
N LEU A 86 -7.54 -1.59 -9.33
CA LEU A 86 -6.76 -0.47 -8.82
C LEU A 86 -5.69 -0.96 -7.86
N LYS A 87 -4.57 -0.24 -7.80
CA LYS A 87 -3.66 -0.25 -6.66
C LYS A 87 -3.93 1.01 -5.83
N ILE A 88 -4.14 0.86 -4.54
CA ILE A 88 -4.32 1.97 -3.59
C ILE A 88 -3.21 1.86 -2.57
N ALA A 89 -2.63 3.00 -2.21
CA ALA A 89 -1.58 3.10 -1.20
C ALA A 89 -1.93 4.19 -0.17
N TYR A 90 -1.63 3.89 1.09
CA TYR A 90 -1.81 4.78 2.23
C TYR A 90 -0.72 4.51 3.26
N HIS A 91 0.05 5.53 3.65
CA HIS A 91 1.08 5.48 4.70
C HIS A 91 1.99 4.23 4.67
N GLY A 92 2.46 3.85 3.48
CA GLY A 92 3.34 2.70 3.30
C GLY A 92 2.63 1.35 3.11
N HIS A 93 1.32 1.28 3.34
CA HIS A 93 0.50 0.12 3.01
C HIS A 93 -0.01 0.22 1.57
N SER A 94 -0.16 -0.89 0.89
CA SER A 94 -0.77 -0.92 -0.43
C SER A 94 -1.67 -2.12 -0.63
N LEU A 95 -2.70 -1.95 -1.44
CA LEU A 95 -3.72 -2.94 -1.72
C LEU A 95 -4.08 -2.91 -3.19
N VAL A 96 -4.12 -4.07 -3.84
CA VAL A 96 -4.74 -4.24 -5.16
C VAL A 96 -6.18 -4.68 -4.95
N THR A 97 -7.12 -3.92 -5.48
CA THR A 97 -8.55 -4.14 -5.27
C THR A 97 -9.35 -3.77 -6.52
N GLN A 98 -10.66 -3.82 -6.43
CA GLN A 98 -11.56 -3.51 -7.54
C GLN A 98 -12.65 -2.53 -7.14
N VAL A 99 -13.17 -1.81 -8.12
CA VAL A 99 -14.40 -1.03 -7.98
C VAL A 99 -15.57 -2.00 -7.92
N ILE A 100 -16.29 -1.98 -6.78
CA ILE A 100 -17.42 -2.87 -6.51
C ILE A 100 -18.72 -2.12 -6.21
N ASP A 101 -18.65 -0.80 -6.05
CA ASP A 101 -19.80 0.01 -5.66
C ASP A 101 -19.74 1.43 -6.27
N ARG A 102 -20.79 2.22 -6.05
CA ARG A 102 -20.93 3.61 -6.49
C ARG A 102 -20.89 4.58 -5.31
N GLY A 103 -20.27 5.72 -5.52
CA GLY A 103 -19.98 6.76 -4.52
C GLY A 103 -18.48 7.00 -4.40
N PRO A 104 -18.03 7.77 -3.39
CA PRO A 104 -18.84 8.58 -2.48
C PRO A 104 -19.47 9.78 -3.17
N TYR A 105 -20.57 10.28 -2.62
CA TYR A 105 -21.24 11.48 -3.11
C TYR A 105 -20.90 12.72 -2.27
N THR A 106 -19.92 12.60 -1.39
CA THR A 106 -19.40 13.68 -0.56
C THR A 106 -18.32 14.44 -1.32
N ALA A 107 -18.39 15.75 -1.31
CA ALA A 107 -17.41 16.60 -1.96
C ALA A 107 -15.99 16.36 -1.40
N GLY A 108 -15.00 16.37 -2.30
CA GLY A 108 -13.59 16.19 -1.94
C GLY A 108 -13.12 14.74 -1.78
N ASN A 109 -14.03 13.77 -1.88
CA ASN A 109 -13.67 12.35 -1.83
C ASN A 109 -13.97 11.68 -3.18
N ASP A 110 -13.04 10.87 -3.66
CA ASP A 110 -13.16 10.11 -4.91
C ASP A 110 -13.40 8.63 -4.65
N PHE A 111 -12.89 8.13 -3.53
CA PHE A 111 -13.01 6.74 -3.11
C PHE A 111 -13.71 6.58 -1.78
N ASP A 112 -14.49 5.51 -1.68
CA ASP A 112 -15.05 5.05 -0.42
C ASP A 112 -14.63 3.58 -0.22
N LEU A 113 -13.78 3.35 0.77
CA LEU A 113 -13.20 2.04 1.02
C LEU A 113 -14.21 1.15 1.76
N THR A 114 -14.32 -0.11 1.40
CA THR A 114 -15.01 -1.08 2.28
C THR A 114 -14.23 -1.24 3.58
N ASN A 115 -14.88 -1.75 4.63
CA ASN A 115 -14.19 -2.02 5.90
C ASN A 115 -13.00 -2.97 5.73
N GLY A 116 -13.10 -4.01 4.90
CA GLY A 116 -11.99 -4.91 4.61
C GLY A 116 -10.81 -4.21 3.93
N ALA A 117 -11.07 -3.33 2.96
CA ALA A 117 -10.04 -2.53 2.31
C ALA A 117 -9.42 -1.51 3.29
N ARG A 118 -10.26 -0.87 4.14
CA ARG A 118 -9.80 0.03 5.20
C ARG A 118 -8.82 -0.66 6.15
N GLN A 119 -9.16 -1.86 6.62
CA GLN A 119 -8.30 -2.63 7.52
C GLN A 119 -6.99 -3.05 6.85
N ALA A 120 -7.04 -3.49 5.58
CA ALA A 120 -5.85 -3.90 4.83
C ALA A 120 -4.85 -2.75 4.61
N LEU A 121 -5.34 -1.50 4.57
CA LEU A 121 -4.52 -0.30 4.41
C LEU A 121 -4.16 0.39 5.74
N ASP A 122 -4.67 -0.10 6.85
CA ASP A 122 -4.61 0.61 8.15
C ASP A 122 -5.12 2.06 8.04
N PHE A 123 -6.22 2.23 7.31
CA PHE A 123 -6.78 3.53 7.00
C PHE A 123 -7.62 4.07 8.15
N GLU A 124 -7.31 5.27 8.62
CA GLU A 124 -7.86 5.85 9.85
C GLU A 124 -9.30 6.40 9.73
N GLY A 125 -9.83 6.51 8.50
CA GLY A 125 -11.24 6.88 8.32
C GLY A 125 -11.51 7.92 7.24
N VAL A 126 -10.79 9.02 7.22
CA VAL A 126 -10.84 10.06 6.18
C VAL A 126 -9.41 10.52 5.90
N GLY A 127 -9.04 10.60 4.63
CA GLY A 127 -7.68 11.04 4.28
C GLY A 127 -7.39 10.99 2.79
N THR A 128 -6.16 11.29 2.46
CA THR A 128 -5.66 11.19 1.07
C THR A 128 -4.96 9.86 0.87
N VAL A 129 -5.45 9.10 -0.09
CA VAL A 129 -4.79 7.89 -0.61
C VAL A 129 -4.10 8.21 -1.93
N HIS A 130 -3.20 7.35 -2.36
CA HIS A 130 -2.66 7.38 -3.72
C HIS A 130 -3.16 6.17 -4.48
N TYR A 131 -3.56 6.35 -5.73
CA TYR A 131 -4.08 5.26 -6.53
C TYR A 131 -3.49 5.21 -7.93
N ALA A 132 -3.52 4.03 -8.52
CA ALA A 132 -3.23 3.78 -9.92
C ALA A 132 -4.20 2.75 -10.49
N VAL A 133 -4.62 2.95 -11.72
CA VAL A 133 -5.51 2.03 -12.42
C VAL A 133 -4.68 1.00 -13.18
N ALA A 134 -5.11 -0.25 -13.19
CA ALA A 134 -4.49 -1.27 -14.01
C ALA A 134 -4.70 -0.95 -15.50
N VAL A 135 -3.61 -0.87 -16.24
CA VAL A 135 -3.59 -0.59 -17.68
C VAL A 135 -3.29 -1.83 -18.53
N GLY A 136 -2.96 -2.94 -17.89
CA GLY A 136 -2.65 -4.20 -18.54
C GLY A 136 -2.32 -5.30 -17.55
N ARG A 137 -2.03 -6.49 -18.08
CA ARG A 137 -1.48 -7.62 -17.33
C ARG A 137 -0.10 -7.95 -17.87
N ARG A 138 0.84 -8.27 -17.00
CA ARG A 138 2.09 -8.90 -17.41
C ARG A 138 1.77 -10.33 -17.80
N ASN A 139 1.90 -10.65 -19.08
CA ASN A 139 1.94 -12.04 -19.50
C ASN A 139 3.30 -12.57 -19.02
N GLY A 140 3.29 -13.49 -18.08
CA GLY A 140 4.48 -14.23 -17.73
C GLY A 140 4.92 -15.01 -18.97
N SER A 141 5.95 -14.53 -19.66
CA SER A 141 6.67 -15.35 -20.63
C SER A 141 7.37 -16.42 -19.82
N GLY A 142 6.86 -17.63 -19.90
CA GLY A 142 7.50 -18.82 -19.38
C GLY A 142 8.82 -19.10 -20.11
#